data_01e882196e05877dbe22ab162d5e593d
#
_entry.id   01e882196e05877dbe22ab162d5e593d
#
_cell.length_a   1.000
_cell.length_b   1.000
_cell.length_c   1.000
_cell.angle_alpha   90.00
_cell.angle_beta   90.00
_cell.angle_gamma   90.00
#
_symmetry.space_group_name_H-M   'P 1'
#
loop_
_entity.id
_entity.type
_entity.pdbx_description
1 polymer ?
#
loop_
_entity_poly.entity_id
_entity_poly.type
_entity_poly.pdbx_seq_one_letter_code
_entity_poly.pdbx_strand_id
1 'polypeptide(L)'
;MKLFVLAIGVHPDDVELSASGTLINEVRKGNAAGVLDLTEGELGTRGTVETRYAEAAKAAEVMGLSVRENLCMRDGFFKNDEEHQMKVIQAIRKYQPEVILANILDDRHPDHGRAGRLVVDAAFLAGLSKI
;
A
#
# COMPACT_ATOMS: atom_id res chain seq x y z
N MET A 1 13.11 7.38 -7.24
CA MET A 1 13.40 5.94 -7.03
C MET A 1 12.41 5.14 -7.85
N LYS A 2 12.87 4.11 -8.51
CA LYS A 2 12.00 3.22 -9.29
C LYS A 2 11.89 1.87 -8.60
N LEU A 3 10.67 1.40 -8.35
CA LEU A 3 10.41 0.08 -7.78
C LEU A 3 10.05 -0.92 -8.87
N PHE A 4 10.42 -2.19 -8.68
CA PHE A 4 9.86 -3.27 -9.48
C PHE A 4 8.42 -3.56 -9.03
N VAL A 5 8.19 -3.70 -7.72
CA VAL A 5 6.87 -4.02 -7.16
C VAL A 5 6.53 -3.08 -6.02
N LEU A 6 5.30 -2.58 -6.03
CA LEU A 6 4.70 -1.80 -4.95
C LEU A 6 3.45 -2.53 -4.47
N ALA A 7 3.47 -3.00 -3.24
CA ALA A 7 2.29 -3.62 -2.62
C ALA A 7 1.53 -2.56 -1.84
N ILE A 8 0.25 -2.41 -2.12
CA ILE A 8 -0.61 -1.41 -1.49
C ILE A 8 -1.67 -2.13 -0.66
N GLY A 9 -1.62 -1.93 0.66
CA GLY A 9 -2.59 -2.49 1.59
C GLY A 9 -3.31 -1.39 2.35
N VAL A 10 -4.38 -1.74 3.04
CA VAL A 10 -5.17 -0.77 3.80
C VAL A 10 -4.54 -0.50 5.15
N HIS A 11 -4.35 -1.54 5.93
CA HIS A 11 -3.84 -1.45 7.30
C HIS A 11 -2.40 -1.95 7.37
N PRO A 12 -1.57 -1.35 8.25
CA PRO A 12 -0.23 -1.92 8.50
C PRO A 12 -0.38 -3.34 9.06
N ASP A 13 -0.01 -4.32 8.31
CA ASP A 13 0.01 -5.78 8.43
C ASP A 13 -0.67 -6.52 7.27
N ASP A 14 -1.55 -5.88 6.53
CA ASP A 14 -2.27 -6.51 5.41
C ASP A 14 -1.30 -7.12 4.39
N VAL A 15 -0.28 -6.36 4.00
CA VAL A 15 0.71 -6.80 3.02
C VAL A 15 1.58 -7.91 3.61
N GLU A 16 2.00 -7.77 4.86
CA GLU A 16 2.82 -8.78 5.53
C GLU A 16 2.12 -10.14 5.56
N LEU A 17 0.83 -10.14 5.90
CA LEU A 17 0.05 -11.38 6.01
C LEU A 17 -0.23 -12.03 4.66
N SER A 18 -0.31 -11.26 3.59
CA SER A 18 -0.75 -11.77 2.28
C SER A 18 0.36 -11.90 1.24
N ALA A 19 1.39 -11.06 1.29
CA ALA A 19 2.35 -10.94 0.19
C ALA A 19 3.81 -10.85 0.63
N SER A 20 4.13 -11.01 1.93
CA SER A 20 5.52 -10.85 2.40
C SER A 20 6.49 -11.81 1.71
N GLY A 21 6.08 -13.07 1.51
CA GLY A 21 6.91 -14.06 0.83
C GLY A 21 7.22 -13.67 -0.61
N THR A 22 6.24 -13.13 -1.33
CA THR A 22 6.43 -12.64 -2.69
C THR A 22 7.41 -11.48 -2.73
N LEU A 23 7.27 -10.51 -1.82
CA LEU A 23 8.16 -9.35 -1.76
C LEU A 23 9.59 -9.75 -1.39
N ILE A 24 9.76 -10.61 -0.40
CA ILE A 24 11.08 -11.12 0.00
C ILE A 24 11.75 -11.84 -1.17
N ASN A 25 10.99 -12.65 -1.90
CA ASN A 25 11.54 -13.37 -3.05
C ASN A 25 12.00 -12.41 -4.15
N GLU A 26 11.24 -11.36 -4.42
CA GLU A 26 11.64 -10.35 -5.40
C GLU A 26 12.90 -9.59 -4.96
N VAL A 27 12.98 -9.22 -3.69
CA VAL A 27 14.17 -8.57 -3.12
C VAL A 27 15.41 -9.48 -3.26
N ARG A 28 15.26 -10.77 -2.99
CA ARG A 28 16.35 -11.73 -3.16
C ARG A 28 16.83 -11.87 -4.61
N LYS A 29 15.95 -11.63 -5.57
CA LYS A 29 16.30 -11.59 -7.00
C LYS A 29 16.98 -10.29 -7.43
N GLY A 30 17.10 -9.32 -6.53
CA GLY A 30 17.66 -8.01 -6.82
C GLY A 30 16.64 -6.97 -7.27
N ASN A 31 15.34 -7.26 -7.18
CA ASN A 31 14.28 -6.34 -7.56
C ASN A 31 13.90 -5.46 -6.36
N ALA A 32 13.76 -4.15 -6.58
CA ALA A 32 13.35 -3.22 -5.55
C ALA A 32 11.85 -3.36 -5.24
N ALA A 33 11.52 -3.52 -3.96
CA ALA A 33 10.16 -3.67 -3.49
C ALA A 33 9.81 -2.59 -2.48
N GLY A 34 8.54 -2.16 -2.46
CA GLY A 34 8.02 -1.21 -1.49
C GLY A 34 6.62 -1.58 -1.04
N VAL A 35 6.22 -1.01 0.08
CA VAL A 35 4.87 -1.14 0.64
C VAL A 35 4.29 0.25 0.87
N LEU A 36 3.02 0.41 0.50
CA LEU A 36 2.22 1.59 0.76
C LEU A 36 1.03 1.17 1.60
N ASP A 37 0.95 1.68 2.82
CA ASP A 37 -0.22 1.51 3.67
C ASP A 37 -1.16 2.71 3.48
N LEU A 38 -2.45 2.47 3.25
CA LEU A 38 -3.40 3.57 3.02
C LEU A 38 -3.77 4.28 4.32
N THR A 39 -3.90 3.53 5.43
CA THR A 39 -4.28 4.07 6.73
C THR A 39 -3.27 3.69 7.81
N GLU A 40 -3.40 4.29 8.97
CA GLU A 40 -2.60 3.93 10.14
C GLU A 40 -3.22 2.80 10.96
N GLY A 41 -4.37 2.28 10.52
CA GLY A 41 -5.09 1.25 11.26
C GLY A 41 -5.60 1.75 12.62
N GLU A 42 -5.94 3.03 12.70
CA GLU A 42 -6.22 3.71 13.98
C GLU A 42 -7.50 3.22 14.67
N LEU A 43 -8.40 2.54 13.97
CA LEU A 43 -9.59 1.94 14.59
C LEU A 43 -9.32 0.57 15.23
N GLY A 44 -8.12 0.03 15.09
CA GLY A 44 -7.75 -1.24 15.68
C GLY A 44 -7.77 -1.18 17.20
N THR A 45 -8.19 -2.27 17.84
CA THR A 45 -8.33 -2.35 19.29
C THR A 45 -7.08 -2.85 19.99
N ARG A 46 -6.13 -3.43 19.24
CA ARG A 46 -4.87 -3.95 19.76
C ARG A 46 -3.71 -3.09 19.32
N GLY A 47 -2.84 -2.74 20.27
CA GLY A 47 -1.72 -1.86 20.01
C GLY A 47 -2.16 -0.40 19.83
N THR A 48 -1.22 0.42 19.43
CA THR A 48 -1.41 1.85 19.17
C THR A 48 -0.90 2.18 17.77
N VAL A 49 -1.20 3.39 17.28
CA VAL A 49 -0.64 3.87 16.01
C VAL A 49 0.89 3.82 16.07
N GLU A 50 1.49 4.24 17.19
CA GLU A 50 2.94 4.24 17.38
C GLU A 50 3.53 2.84 17.34
N THR A 51 2.90 1.85 17.99
CA THR A 51 3.38 0.46 17.94
C THR A 51 3.25 -0.12 16.55
N ARG A 52 2.20 0.22 15.81
CA ARG A 52 2.03 -0.22 14.42
C ARG A 52 3.10 0.35 13.51
N TYR A 53 3.49 1.62 13.68
CA TYR A 53 4.61 2.19 12.91
C TYR A 53 5.92 1.48 13.22
N ALA A 54 6.20 1.20 14.51
CA ALA A 54 7.41 0.49 14.89
C ALA A 54 7.45 -0.92 14.30
N GLU A 55 6.33 -1.64 14.35
CA GLU A 55 6.21 -2.98 13.75
C GLU A 55 6.36 -2.93 12.24
N ALA A 56 5.75 -1.95 11.57
CA ALA A 56 5.87 -1.76 10.13
C ALA A 56 7.30 -1.47 9.71
N ALA A 57 8.00 -0.62 10.44
CA ALA A 57 9.41 -0.32 10.18
C ALA A 57 10.29 -1.58 10.33
N LYS A 58 10.03 -2.37 11.37
CA LYS A 58 10.75 -3.62 11.61
C LYS A 58 10.48 -4.64 10.50
N ALA A 59 9.22 -4.77 10.10
CA ALA A 59 8.84 -5.66 8.99
C ALA A 59 9.51 -5.23 7.69
N ALA A 60 9.55 -3.93 7.40
CA ALA A 60 10.22 -3.40 6.21
C ALA A 60 11.71 -3.77 6.20
N GLU A 61 12.38 -3.66 7.34
CA GLU A 61 13.78 -4.06 7.49
C GLU A 61 13.97 -5.55 7.21
N VAL A 62 13.12 -6.39 7.83
CA VAL A 62 13.19 -7.86 7.66
C VAL A 62 12.94 -8.26 6.21
N MET A 63 11.98 -7.63 5.53
CA MET A 63 11.66 -7.92 4.14
C MET A 63 12.69 -7.35 3.16
N GLY A 64 13.54 -6.43 3.60
CA GLY A 64 14.50 -5.76 2.72
C GLY A 64 13.86 -4.72 1.80
N LEU A 65 12.74 -4.10 2.24
CA LEU A 65 12.04 -3.11 1.42
C LEU A 65 12.87 -1.85 1.22
N SER A 66 12.80 -1.29 0.02
CA SER A 66 13.41 0.01 -0.29
C SER A 66 12.58 1.17 0.23
N VAL A 67 11.26 0.96 0.36
CA VAL A 67 10.30 1.99 0.75
C VAL A 67 9.19 1.37 1.59
N ARG A 68 8.81 2.05 2.67
CA ARG A 68 7.52 1.85 3.32
C ARG A 68 6.94 3.23 3.65
N GLU A 69 5.75 3.51 3.12
CA GLU A 69 5.10 4.81 3.27
C GLU A 69 3.64 4.61 3.70
N ASN A 70 3.11 5.55 4.48
CA ASN A 70 1.70 5.55 4.87
C ASN A 70 1.04 6.82 4.35
N LEU A 71 -0.12 6.69 3.71
CA LEU A 71 -0.86 7.83 3.17
C LEU A 71 -1.77 8.50 4.20
N CYS A 72 -1.89 7.92 5.39
CA CYS A 72 -2.65 8.48 6.51
C CYS A 72 -4.10 8.83 6.15
N MET A 73 -4.73 8.00 5.32
CA MET A 73 -6.16 8.11 5.05
C MET A 73 -6.95 7.68 6.29
N ARG A 74 -8.18 8.11 6.39
CA ARG A 74 -9.03 7.77 7.55
C ARG A 74 -9.43 6.30 7.52
N ASP A 75 -8.99 5.54 8.51
CA ASP A 75 -9.34 4.12 8.66
C ASP A 75 -10.86 3.94 8.75
N GLY A 76 -11.40 2.95 8.03
CA GLY A 76 -12.82 2.66 7.99
C GLY A 76 -13.65 3.59 7.11
N PHE A 77 -13.16 4.78 6.81
CA PHE A 77 -13.97 5.84 6.19
C PHE A 77 -13.31 6.54 5.00
N PHE A 78 -12.13 6.12 4.56
CA PHE A 78 -11.56 6.68 3.34
C PHE A 78 -12.48 6.38 2.16
N LYS A 79 -12.38 7.18 1.11
CA LYS A 79 -13.28 7.10 -0.04
C LYS A 79 -12.51 6.82 -1.31
N ASN A 80 -13.21 6.28 -2.30
CA ASN A 80 -12.72 6.23 -3.67
C ASN A 80 -13.23 7.47 -4.41
N ASP A 81 -12.56 8.58 -4.23
CA ASP A 81 -12.85 9.86 -4.83
C ASP A 81 -11.57 10.53 -5.34
N GLU A 82 -11.71 11.69 -5.95
CA GLU A 82 -10.59 12.40 -6.55
C GLU A 82 -9.47 12.68 -5.53
N GLU A 83 -9.82 13.15 -4.35
CA GLU A 83 -8.83 13.48 -3.30
C GLU A 83 -7.97 12.28 -2.94
N HIS A 84 -8.61 11.13 -2.68
CA HIS A 84 -7.91 9.91 -2.29
C HIS A 84 -7.16 9.28 -3.47
N GLN A 85 -7.78 9.31 -4.66
CA GLN A 85 -7.11 8.84 -5.87
C GLN A 85 -5.82 9.63 -6.14
N MET A 86 -5.83 10.95 -5.96
CA MET A 86 -4.63 11.78 -6.17
C MET A 86 -3.49 11.40 -5.23
N LYS A 87 -3.77 11.02 -4.00
CA LYS A 87 -2.73 10.54 -3.08
C LYS A 87 -2.05 9.28 -3.61
N VAL A 88 -2.85 8.34 -4.11
CA VAL A 88 -2.32 7.09 -4.68
C VAL A 88 -1.60 7.35 -6.00
N ILE A 89 -2.17 8.21 -6.86
CA ILE A 89 -1.55 8.61 -8.14
C ILE A 89 -0.16 9.20 -7.89
N GLN A 90 -0.03 10.10 -6.91
CA GLN A 90 1.26 10.71 -6.59
C GLN A 90 2.29 9.68 -6.15
N ALA A 91 1.89 8.70 -5.33
CA ALA A 91 2.78 7.62 -4.90
C ALA A 91 3.20 6.74 -6.09
N ILE A 92 2.26 6.37 -6.96
CA ILE A 92 2.56 5.58 -8.15
C ILE A 92 3.55 6.32 -9.06
N ARG A 93 3.35 7.61 -9.29
CA ARG A 93 4.24 8.43 -10.11
C ARG A 93 5.61 8.61 -9.48
N LYS A 94 5.68 8.71 -8.16
CA LYS A 94 6.94 8.84 -7.43
C LYS A 94 7.79 7.59 -7.54
N TYR A 95 7.19 6.42 -7.41
CA TYR A 95 7.88 5.14 -7.35
C TYR A 95 7.91 4.38 -8.67
N GLN A 96 7.08 4.72 -9.62
CA GLN A 96 7.02 4.14 -10.97
C GLN A 96 7.11 2.59 -10.96
N PRO A 97 6.28 1.89 -10.19
CA PRO A 97 6.38 0.43 -10.11
C PRO A 97 6.01 -0.23 -11.43
N GLU A 98 6.67 -1.34 -11.74
CA GLU A 98 6.29 -2.17 -12.87
C GLU A 98 5.08 -3.04 -12.53
N VAL A 99 4.98 -3.45 -11.26
CA VAL A 99 3.89 -4.29 -10.75
C VAL A 99 3.30 -3.64 -9.50
N ILE A 100 1.98 -3.58 -9.44
CA ILE A 100 1.26 -3.17 -8.24
C ILE A 100 0.48 -4.37 -7.72
N LEU A 101 0.66 -4.71 -6.45
CA LEU A 101 -0.18 -5.67 -5.74
C LEU A 101 -1.21 -4.87 -4.94
N ALA A 102 -2.48 -5.20 -5.11
CA ALA A 102 -3.57 -4.48 -4.47
C ALA A 102 -4.56 -5.45 -3.83
N ASN A 103 -5.42 -4.92 -2.95
CA ASN A 103 -6.49 -5.70 -2.37
C ASN A 103 -7.46 -6.22 -3.45
N ILE A 104 -8.10 -7.36 -3.18
CA ILE A 104 -9.14 -7.90 -4.04
C ILE A 104 -10.33 -6.94 -4.09
N LEU A 105 -11.02 -6.89 -5.23
CA LEU A 105 -12.13 -5.94 -5.44
C LEU A 105 -13.38 -6.27 -4.64
N ASP A 106 -13.53 -7.51 -4.22
CA ASP A 106 -14.67 -7.97 -3.41
C ASP A 106 -14.15 -8.72 -2.19
N ASP A 107 -14.42 -8.20 -0.99
CA ASP A 107 -13.96 -8.74 0.28
C ASP A 107 -15.03 -8.48 1.34
N ARG A 108 -15.08 -9.34 2.35
CA ARG A 108 -15.97 -9.14 3.51
C ARG A 108 -15.63 -7.87 4.29
N HIS A 109 -14.36 -7.46 4.29
CA HIS A 109 -13.95 -6.22 4.95
C HIS A 109 -14.18 -5.04 3.98
N PRO A 110 -15.04 -4.08 4.34
CA PRO A 110 -15.40 -2.99 3.42
C PRO A 110 -14.21 -2.16 2.97
N ASP A 111 -13.21 -1.96 3.83
CA ASP A 111 -12.01 -1.21 3.49
C ASP A 111 -11.21 -1.89 2.38
N HIS A 112 -11.12 -3.22 2.40
CA HIS A 112 -10.30 -3.96 1.44
C HIS A 112 -10.86 -3.86 0.03
N GLY A 113 -12.17 -4.10 -0.15
CA GLY A 113 -12.81 -3.96 -1.46
C GLY A 113 -12.73 -2.53 -2.01
N ARG A 114 -12.95 -1.55 -1.12
CA ARG A 114 -12.85 -0.13 -1.48
C ARG A 114 -11.42 0.22 -1.91
N ALA A 115 -10.42 -0.28 -1.20
CA ALA A 115 -9.01 -0.07 -1.53
C ALA A 115 -8.66 -0.69 -2.89
N GLY A 116 -9.13 -1.91 -3.16
CA GLY A 116 -8.90 -2.56 -4.44
C GLY A 116 -9.41 -1.69 -5.59
N ARG A 117 -10.63 -1.17 -5.49
CA ARG A 117 -11.20 -0.30 -6.51
C ARG A 117 -10.46 1.03 -6.62
N LEU A 118 -10.13 1.64 -5.47
CA LEU A 118 -9.37 2.88 -5.43
C LEU A 118 -8.02 2.76 -6.16
N VAL A 119 -7.28 1.70 -5.88
CA VAL A 119 -5.96 1.49 -6.46
C VAL A 119 -6.04 1.21 -7.96
N VAL A 120 -7.00 0.42 -8.41
CA VAL A 120 -7.21 0.14 -9.85
C VAL A 120 -7.52 1.43 -10.60
N ASP A 121 -8.44 2.24 -10.08
CA ASP A 121 -8.80 3.51 -10.69
C ASP A 121 -7.60 4.47 -10.72
N ALA A 122 -6.88 4.59 -9.61
CA ALA A 122 -5.71 5.46 -9.51
C ALA A 122 -4.58 5.01 -10.46
N ALA A 123 -4.36 3.71 -10.59
CA ALA A 123 -3.33 3.18 -11.48
C ALA A 123 -3.60 3.56 -12.94
N PHE A 124 -4.86 3.47 -13.36
CA PHE A 124 -5.24 3.92 -14.71
C PHE A 124 -5.00 5.43 -14.87
N LEU A 125 -5.49 6.23 -13.92
CA LEU A 125 -5.38 7.68 -13.98
C LEU A 125 -3.93 8.16 -13.92
N ALA A 126 -3.07 7.45 -13.20
CA ALA A 126 -1.65 7.79 -13.08
C ALA A 126 -0.93 7.81 -14.44
N GLY A 127 -1.43 7.05 -15.42
CA GLY A 127 -0.89 7.04 -16.78
C GLY A 127 -1.36 8.17 -17.66
N LEU A 128 -2.33 8.98 -17.22
CA LEU A 128 -2.88 10.07 -18.04
C LEU A 128 -2.05 11.34 -17.87
N SER A 129 -1.58 11.90 -19.00
CA SER A 129 -0.69 13.06 -18.98
C SER A 129 -1.34 14.35 -18.49
N LYS A 130 -2.66 14.42 -18.48
CA LYS A 130 -3.41 15.62 -18.05
C LYS A 130 -3.94 15.55 -16.63
N ILE A 131 -3.65 14.49 -15.92
CA ILE A 131 -3.96 14.36 -14.48
C ILE A 131 -2.76 14.78 -13.65
#